data_90bda0090f0af9c674f29c24aba28643
#
_entry.id   90bda0090f0af9c674f29c24aba28643
#
_cell.length_a   1.000
_cell.length_b   1.000
_cell.length_c   1.000
_cell.angle_alpha   90.00
_cell.angle_beta   90.00
_cell.angle_gamma   90.00
#
_symmetry.space_group_name_H-M   'P 1'
#
loop_
_entity.id
_entity.type
_entity.pdbx_description
1 polymer ?
#
loop_
_entity_poly.entity_id
_entity_poly.type
_entity_poly.pdbx_seq_one_letter_code
_entity_poly.pdbx_strand_id
1 'polypeptide(L)'
;MTYDAAPDPSARQGRKTVNESQDTPLSEGSWQPFLTVNACGRDWTLERAADMEALWESMTEFTEDERLPYWTELWPSSLVLADWLYQRRESLRGQPCLDLGCGIGLTALVAQWLGANVIGMDYEPEALRFARRNAEHNAVPQPLWTVMDWRKPAVKRRSLRFIWGGDIMYEQRFAAPVLDFLEYALAEGGAAWVAEPSRAVYDTFRSMLVNRRWAGRCVWEKNIEA
;
A
#
# COMPACT_ATOMS: atom_id res chain seq x y z
N MET A 1 -5.98 0.74 -9.20
CA MET A 1 -5.94 -0.49 -10.05
C MET A 1 -5.24 -1.60 -9.28
N THR A 2 -5.78 -2.78 -9.24
CA THR A 2 -5.19 -3.92 -8.53
C THR A 2 -4.88 -5.02 -9.55
N TYR A 3 -3.68 -5.59 -9.54
CA TYR A 3 -3.21 -6.55 -10.54
C TYR A 3 -3.14 -7.98 -9.95
N ASP A 4 -3.70 -8.97 -10.68
CA ASP A 4 -3.68 -10.39 -10.32
C ASP A 4 -3.01 -11.22 -11.44
N ALA A 5 -2.30 -12.27 -11.08
CA ALA A 5 -1.50 -13.07 -11.98
C ALA A 5 -2.20 -14.39 -12.36
N ALA A 6 -2.97 -14.40 -13.47
CA ALA A 6 -3.31 -15.61 -14.22
C ALA A 6 -3.87 -15.24 -15.63
N PRO A 7 -3.63 -16.00 -16.69
CA PRO A 7 -3.96 -15.59 -18.04
C PRO A 7 -5.42 -15.89 -18.43
N ASP A 8 -6.10 -14.88 -18.99
CA ASP A 8 -7.30 -15.03 -19.82
C ASP A 8 -7.15 -14.19 -21.09
N PRO A 9 -7.28 -14.75 -22.29
CA PRO A 9 -6.98 -14.06 -23.55
C PRO A 9 -8.12 -13.22 -24.15
N SER A 10 -9.26 -12.98 -23.50
CA SER A 10 -10.46 -12.46 -24.17
C SER A 10 -10.93 -11.05 -23.84
N ALA A 11 -10.22 -10.23 -23.08
CA ALA A 11 -10.67 -8.88 -22.72
C ALA A 11 -9.94 -7.76 -23.49
N ARG A 12 -10.36 -7.48 -24.71
CA ARG A 12 -10.18 -6.16 -25.36
C ARG A 12 -11.51 -5.44 -25.29
N GLN A 13 -11.59 -4.32 -24.54
CA GLN A 13 -12.45 -3.17 -24.88
C GLN A 13 -12.34 -2.01 -23.86
N GLY A 14 -12.23 -0.79 -24.40
CA GLY A 14 -12.72 0.42 -23.78
C GLY A 14 -11.71 1.34 -23.08
N ARG A 15 -10.92 2.12 -23.85
CA ARG A 15 -10.30 3.35 -23.35
C ARG A 15 -11.37 4.38 -23.06
N LYS A 16 -11.60 4.76 -21.81
CA LYS A 16 -12.24 6.02 -21.43
C LYS A 16 -11.17 7.00 -20.98
N THR A 17 -11.18 8.16 -21.58
CA THR A 17 -10.39 9.34 -21.20
C THR A 17 -10.72 9.71 -19.76
N VAL A 18 -9.72 9.70 -18.90
CA VAL A 18 -9.84 10.14 -17.51
C VAL A 18 -9.42 11.59 -17.43
N ASN A 19 -10.31 12.43 -16.88
CA ASN A 19 -10.01 13.79 -16.46
C ASN A 19 -8.92 13.75 -15.37
N GLU A 20 -7.93 14.61 -15.49
CA GLU A 20 -6.99 14.91 -14.42
C GLU A 20 -7.74 15.58 -13.26
N SER A 21 -8.15 14.80 -12.27
CA SER A 21 -8.77 15.33 -11.05
C SER A 21 -8.13 14.72 -9.80
N GLN A 22 -7.30 15.56 -9.20
CA GLN A 22 -7.07 15.71 -7.76
C GLN A 22 -6.59 14.49 -6.98
N ASP A 23 -5.27 14.38 -6.89
CA ASP A 23 -4.52 13.63 -5.87
C ASP A 23 -4.54 14.41 -4.53
N THR A 24 -5.70 14.61 -3.94
CA THR A 24 -5.79 15.26 -2.64
C THR A 24 -5.92 14.18 -1.56
N PRO A 25 -5.13 14.24 -0.48
CA PRO A 25 -5.35 13.38 0.68
C PRO A 25 -6.78 13.58 1.22
N LEU A 26 -7.35 12.55 1.84
CA LEU A 26 -8.74 12.56 2.38
C LEU A 26 -8.96 13.57 3.52
N SER A 27 -8.06 14.51 3.73
CA SER A 27 -8.06 15.50 4.82
C SER A 27 -8.29 16.92 4.34
N GLU A 28 -9.23 17.18 3.42
CA GLU A 28 -9.70 18.54 3.17
C GLU A 28 -10.45 19.07 4.40
N GLY A 29 -9.71 19.70 5.30
CA GLY A 29 -10.18 20.29 6.55
C GLY A 29 -8.99 20.67 7.42
N SER A 30 -9.22 21.22 8.61
CA SER A 30 -8.16 21.43 9.57
C SER A 30 -7.49 20.08 9.88
N TRP A 31 -6.18 20.00 9.72
CA TRP A 31 -5.38 18.81 10.05
C TRP A 31 -5.70 18.29 11.45
N GLN A 32 -6.07 17.03 11.56
CA GLN A 32 -6.40 16.37 12.83
C GLN A 32 -5.46 15.20 13.08
N PRO A 33 -4.97 15.03 14.33
CA PRO A 33 -4.07 13.93 14.67
C PRO A 33 -4.76 12.57 14.69
N PHE A 34 -6.09 12.52 14.63
CA PHE A 34 -6.88 11.31 14.53
C PHE A 34 -7.85 11.39 13.36
N LEU A 35 -7.93 10.31 12.63
CA LEU A 35 -8.91 10.08 11.56
C LEU A 35 -9.80 8.91 11.95
N THR A 36 -11.09 9.01 11.64
CA THR A 36 -11.98 7.85 11.66
C THR A 36 -12.45 7.58 10.24
N VAL A 37 -12.17 6.37 9.75
CA VAL A 37 -12.59 5.94 8.41
C VAL A 37 -13.39 4.66 8.49
N ASN A 38 -14.46 4.58 7.69
CA ASN A 38 -15.24 3.35 7.55
C ASN A 38 -14.65 2.51 6.41
N ALA A 39 -14.18 1.32 6.72
CA ALA A 39 -13.69 0.36 5.74
C ALA A 39 -14.05 -1.06 6.18
N CYS A 40 -14.43 -1.91 5.24
CA CYS A 40 -14.75 -3.32 5.49
C CYS A 40 -15.90 -3.51 6.51
N GLY A 41 -16.82 -2.55 6.59
CA GLY A 41 -17.99 -2.60 7.48
C GLY A 41 -17.68 -2.28 8.95
N ARG A 42 -16.52 -1.68 9.26
CA ARG A 42 -16.21 -1.17 10.59
C ARG A 42 -15.52 0.18 10.52
N ASP A 43 -15.55 0.91 11.62
CA ASP A 43 -14.79 2.14 11.78
C ASP A 43 -13.37 1.82 12.27
N TRP A 44 -12.41 2.52 11.66
CA TRP A 44 -11.00 2.46 12.00
C TRP A 44 -10.56 3.82 12.52
N THR A 45 -10.02 3.86 13.72
CA THR A 45 -9.41 5.05 14.30
C THR A 45 -7.92 5.03 14.02
N LEU A 46 -7.44 6.01 13.28
CA LEU A 46 -6.04 6.11 12.88
C LEU A 46 -5.41 7.37 13.44
N GLU A 47 -4.40 7.20 14.27
CA GLU A 47 -3.54 8.28 14.76
C GLU A 47 -2.46 8.55 13.72
N ARG A 48 -2.15 9.82 13.50
CA ARG A 48 -1.09 10.30 12.61
C ARG A 48 -0.35 11.48 13.26
N ALA A 49 0.71 11.99 12.63
CA ALA A 49 1.43 13.14 13.16
C ALA A 49 0.47 14.31 13.46
N ALA A 50 0.64 14.94 14.62
CA ALA A 50 -0.24 16.01 15.07
C ALA A 50 -0.03 17.32 14.27
N ASP A 51 1.15 17.50 13.73
CA ASP A 51 1.55 18.70 12.97
C ASP A 51 2.45 18.27 11.80
N MET A 52 1.91 18.40 10.58
CA MET A 52 2.62 18.06 9.37
C MET A 52 3.78 19.03 9.09
N GLU A 53 3.60 20.31 9.38
CA GLU A 53 4.59 21.35 9.12
C GLU A 53 5.78 21.19 10.07
N ALA A 54 5.53 20.99 11.37
CA ALA A 54 6.57 20.67 12.34
C ALA A 54 7.29 19.35 12.02
N LEU A 55 6.57 18.35 11.52
CA LEU A 55 7.18 17.11 11.06
C LEU A 55 8.11 17.36 9.87
N TRP A 56 7.65 18.13 8.88
CA TRP A 56 8.45 18.52 7.73
C TRP A 56 9.72 19.28 8.12
N GLU A 57 9.58 20.28 8.99
CA GLU A 57 10.72 21.06 9.49
C GLU A 57 11.74 20.21 10.27
N SER A 58 11.27 19.18 10.99
CA SER A 58 12.15 18.27 11.73
C SER A 58 12.97 17.32 10.84
N MET A 59 12.55 17.14 9.58
CA MET A 59 13.23 16.28 8.58
C MET A 59 14.37 17.01 7.87
N THR A 60 15.05 17.94 8.52
CA THR A 60 16.02 18.90 7.94
C THR A 60 17.33 18.32 7.38
N GLU A 61 17.54 17.03 7.41
CA GLU A 61 18.62 16.41 6.65
C GLU A 61 18.07 15.98 5.28
N PHE A 62 18.08 16.93 4.32
CA PHE A 62 17.91 16.62 2.91
C PHE A 62 19.06 15.74 2.44
N THR A 63 18.89 14.44 2.62
CA THR A 63 19.68 13.46 1.89
C THR A 63 19.24 13.47 0.43
N GLU A 64 20.04 12.92 -0.49
CA GLU A 64 19.74 12.84 -1.93
C GLU A 64 18.35 12.20 -2.26
N ASP A 65 17.75 11.52 -1.30
CA ASP A 65 16.36 11.07 -1.31
C ASP A 65 15.52 12.10 -0.54
N GLU A 66 14.84 13.02 -1.24
CA GLU A 66 13.86 13.94 -0.66
C GLU A 66 12.72 13.12 -0.02
N ARG A 67 12.80 12.94 1.30
CA ARG A 67 11.83 12.14 2.05
C ARG A 67 10.71 13.02 2.53
N LEU A 68 9.69 13.14 1.71
CA LEU A 68 8.46 13.78 2.12
C LEU A 68 7.70 12.85 3.10
N PRO A 69 7.08 13.37 4.17
CA PRO A 69 6.39 12.55 5.16
C PRO A 69 5.04 12.01 4.67
N TYR A 70 4.98 11.51 3.44
CA TYR A 70 3.77 10.93 2.83
C TYR A 70 3.17 9.79 3.63
N TRP A 71 3.98 9.12 4.45
CA TRP A 71 3.56 8.02 5.31
C TRP A 71 2.52 8.40 6.38
N THR A 72 2.44 9.69 6.76
CA THR A 72 1.51 10.16 7.78
C THR A 72 0.09 10.39 7.24
N GLU A 73 -0.06 10.42 5.92
CA GLU A 73 -1.36 10.59 5.27
C GLU A 73 -2.05 9.25 5.00
N LEU A 74 -3.38 9.29 5.03
CA LEU A 74 -4.20 8.19 4.55
C LEU A 74 -4.56 8.43 3.08
N TRP A 75 -3.91 7.71 2.21
CA TRP A 75 -4.14 7.80 0.77
C TRP A 75 -5.39 7.02 0.34
N PRO A 76 -6.18 7.53 -0.62
CA PRO A 76 -7.37 6.85 -1.14
C PRO A 76 -7.11 5.41 -1.61
N SER A 77 -5.93 5.14 -2.16
CA SER A 77 -5.49 3.80 -2.55
C SER A 77 -5.54 2.78 -1.41
N SER A 78 -5.30 3.22 -0.16
CA SER A 78 -5.36 2.35 1.02
C SER A 78 -6.79 1.88 1.32
N LEU A 79 -7.82 2.72 1.07
CA LEU A 79 -9.22 2.33 1.25
C LEU A 79 -9.66 1.33 0.17
N VAL A 80 -9.26 1.57 -1.09
CA VAL A 80 -9.51 0.63 -2.19
C VAL A 80 -8.88 -0.72 -1.87
N LEU A 81 -7.64 -0.69 -1.39
CA LEU A 81 -6.90 -1.90 -1.07
C LEU A 81 -7.50 -2.63 0.15
N ALA A 82 -7.94 -1.90 1.19
CA ALA A 82 -8.64 -2.48 2.33
C ALA A 82 -9.90 -3.25 1.90
N ASP A 83 -10.74 -2.65 1.08
CA ASP A 83 -11.93 -3.31 0.53
C ASP A 83 -11.57 -4.52 -0.34
N TRP A 84 -10.52 -4.44 -1.15
CA TRP A 84 -10.02 -5.57 -1.94
C TRP A 84 -9.56 -6.73 -1.05
N LEU A 85 -8.79 -6.46 0.00
CA LEU A 85 -8.36 -7.45 0.98
C LEU A 85 -9.55 -8.12 1.67
N TYR A 86 -10.58 -7.33 2.02
CA TYR A 86 -11.81 -7.86 2.61
C TYR A 86 -12.54 -8.81 1.67
N GLN A 87 -12.61 -8.52 0.38
CA GLN A 87 -13.19 -9.44 -0.60
C GLN A 87 -12.39 -10.74 -0.73
N ARG A 88 -11.09 -10.72 -0.42
CA ARG A 88 -10.15 -11.85 -0.48
C ARG A 88 -9.89 -12.52 0.88
N ARG A 89 -10.61 -12.14 1.92
CA ARG A 89 -10.34 -12.55 3.31
C ARG A 89 -10.15 -14.06 3.50
N GLU A 90 -10.91 -14.89 2.79
CA GLU A 90 -10.80 -16.36 2.90
C GLU A 90 -9.46 -16.85 2.34
N SER A 91 -8.94 -16.20 1.29
CA SER A 91 -7.64 -16.54 0.72
C SER A 91 -6.46 -16.04 1.56
N LEU A 92 -6.69 -15.00 2.38
CA LEU A 92 -5.65 -14.38 3.22
C LEU A 92 -5.43 -15.13 4.53
N ARG A 93 -6.46 -15.81 5.04
CA ARG A 93 -6.45 -16.41 6.38
C ARG A 93 -5.26 -17.36 6.58
N GLY A 94 -4.44 -17.06 7.60
CA GLY A 94 -3.25 -17.85 7.94
C GLY A 94 -2.09 -17.73 6.94
N GLN A 95 -2.23 -16.95 5.87
CA GLN A 95 -1.16 -16.81 4.86
C GLN A 95 -0.10 -15.80 5.28
N PRO A 96 1.17 -16.06 4.94
CA PRO A 96 2.25 -15.08 5.11
C PRO A 96 2.09 -13.96 4.09
N CYS A 97 1.87 -12.76 4.57
CA CYS A 97 1.57 -11.57 3.77
C CYS A 97 2.51 -10.41 4.13
N LEU A 98 2.66 -9.47 3.21
CA LEU A 98 3.43 -8.25 3.45
C LEU A 98 2.70 -7.02 2.89
N ASP A 99 2.57 -6.01 3.72
CA ASP A 99 2.15 -4.66 3.36
C ASP A 99 3.40 -3.82 3.08
N LEU A 100 3.60 -3.46 1.82
CA LEU A 100 4.78 -2.79 1.29
C LEU A 100 4.56 -1.27 1.33
N GLY A 101 5.30 -0.55 2.17
CA GLY A 101 5.07 0.88 2.40
C GLY A 101 3.76 1.11 3.15
N CYS A 102 3.64 0.49 4.34
CA CYS A 102 2.36 0.43 5.05
C CYS A 102 1.94 1.77 5.70
N GLY A 103 2.82 2.78 5.77
CA GLY A 103 2.55 4.06 6.40
C GLY A 103 1.99 3.90 7.81
N ILE A 104 0.87 4.56 8.11
CA ILE A 104 0.18 4.48 9.42
C ILE A 104 -0.59 3.17 9.62
N GLY A 105 -0.54 2.22 8.68
CA GLY A 105 -0.84 0.82 8.89
C GLY A 105 -2.25 0.33 8.54
N LEU A 106 -3.15 1.13 7.95
CA LEU A 106 -4.54 0.70 7.72
C LEU A 106 -4.66 -0.67 7.05
N THR A 107 -4.00 -0.89 5.94
CA THR A 107 -4.12 -2.13 5.15
C THR A 107 -3.49 -3.33 5.84
N ALA A 108 -2.38 -3.12 6.57
CA ALA A 108 -1.79 -4.14 7.43
C ALA A 108 -2.76 -4.55 8.56
N LEU A 109 -3.41 -3.58 9.20
CA LEU A 109 -4.37 -3.83 10.28
C LEU A 109 -5.62 -4.54 9.77
N VAL A 110 -6.15 -4.14 8.62
CA VAL A 110 -7.30 -4.81 7.99
C VAL A 110 -6.96 -6.27 7.72
N ALA A 111 -5.84 -6.56 7.07
CA ALA A 111 -5.45 -7.92 6.75
C ALA A 111 -5.16 -8.77 7.99
N GLN A 112 -4.54 -8.20 9.03
CA GLN A 112 -4.29 -8.86 10.30
C GLN A 112 -5.62 -9.20 11.01
N TRP A 113 -6.58 -8.27 11.02
CA TRP A 113 -7.93 -8.49 11.54
C TRP A 113 -8.67 -9.59 10.79
N LEU A 114 -8.45 -9.72 9.48
CA LEU A 114 -9.00 -10.78 8.65
C LEU A 114 -8.33 -12.16 8.87
N GLY A 115 -7.28 -12.21 9.71
CA GLY A 115 -6.59 -13.45 10.10
C GLY A 115 -5.40 -13.82 9.22
N ALA A 116 -4.85 -12.88 8.43
CA ALA A 116 -3.57 -13.07 7.75
C ALA A 116 -2.40 -12.99 8.75
N ASN A 117 -1.24 -13.56 8.40
CA ASN A 117 0.02 -13.35 9.11
C ASN A 117 0.77 -12.21 8.44
N VAL A 118 0.63 -10.99 8.94
CA VAL A 118 1.05 -9.78 8.25
C VAL A 118 2.40 -9.29 8.74
N ILE A 119 3.28 -8.96 7.79
CA ILE A 119 4.42 -8.09 7.99
C ILE A 119 4.03 -6.70 7.46
N GLY A 120 3.95 -5.70 8.34
CA GLY A 120 3.83 -4.30 7.95
C GLY A 120 5.22 -3.71 7.81
N MET A 121 5.58 -3.26 6.63
CA MET A 121 6.90 -2.76 6.30
C MET A 121 6.82 -1.32 5.83
N ASP A 122 7.66 -0.48 6.41
CA ASP A 122 7.90 0.87 5.92
C ASP A 122 9.38 1.21 5.97
N TYR A 123 9.78 2.21 5.19
CA TYR A 123 11.14 2.73 5.23
C TYR A 123 11.34 3.67 6.44
N GLU A 124 10.27 4.37 6.85
CA GLU A 124 10.28 5.33 7.93
C GLU A 124 9.94 4.68 9.28
N PRO A 125 10.86 4.69 10.27
CA PRO A 125 10.59 4.12 11.58
C PRO A 125 9.40 4.78 12.29
N GLU A 126 9.19 6.07 12.06
CA GLU A 126 8.11 6.84 12.67
C GLU A 126 6.74 6.36 12.18
N ALA A 127 6.59 6.02 10.90
CA ALA A 127 5.38 5.40 10.37
C ALA A 127 4.96 4.17 11.18
N LEU A 128 5.92 3.29 11.48
CA LEU A 128 5.65 2.06 12.23
C LEU A 128 5.32 2.31 13.71
N ARG A 129 5.75 3.43 14.30
CA ARG A 129 5.31 3.83 15.64
C ARG A 129 3.82 4.17 15.66
N PHE A 130 3.35 4.92 14.66
CA PHE A 130 1.93 5.20 14.50
C PHE A 130 1.15 3.93 14.16
N ALA A 131 1.62 3.11 13.26
CA ALA A 131 0.97 1.84 12.90
C ALA A 131 0.77 0.92 14.12
N ARG A 132 1.74 0.85 15.05
CA ARG A 132 1.61 0.10 16.31
C ARG A 132 0.50 0.65 17.21
N ARG A 133 0.45 1.98 17.41
CA ARG A 133 -0.61 2.61 18.20
C ARG A 133 -1.97 2.41 17.54
N ASN A 134 -2.02 2.46 16.21
CA ASN A 134 -3.23 2.21 15.45
C ASN A 134 -3.73 0.77 15.60
N ALA A 135 -2.86 -0.21 15.76
CA ALA A 135 -3.26 -1.56 16.13
C ALA A 135 -3.96 -1.60 17.50
N GLU A 136 -3.40 -0.87 18.48
CA GLU A 136 -3.97 -0.76 19.84
C GLU A 136 -5.31 -0.03 19.83
N HIS A 137 -5.42 1.13 19.16
CA HIS A 137 -6.67 1.89 19.03
C HIS A 137 -7.81 1.08 18.42
N ASN A 138 -7.49 0.14 17.53
CA ASN A 138 -8.47 -0.68 16.84
C ASN A 138 -8.64 -2.09 17.44
N ALA A 139 -7.95 -2.39 18.55
CA ALA A 139 -7.95 -3.71 19.18
C ALA A 139 -7.62 -4.86 18.19
N VAL A 140 -6.65 -4.63 17.32
CA VAL A 140 -6.15 -5.62 16.35
C VAL A 140 -4.85 -6.22 16.90
N PRO A 141 -4.65 -7.55 16.82
CA PRO A 141 -3.36 -8.17 17.14
C PRO A 141 -2.24 -7.51 16.32
N GLN A 142 -1.11 -7.24 16.97
CA GLN A 142 0.01 -6.56 16.30
C GLN A 142 0.51 -7.37 15.10
N PRO A 143 0.53 -6.80 13.88
CA PRO A 143 1.38 -7.30 12.80
C PRO A 143 2.85 -7.32 13.19
N LEU A 144 3.67 -8.05 12.44
CA LEU A 144 5.12 -7.91 12.55
C LEU A 144 5.56 -6.64 11.84
N TRP A 145 5.93 -5.63 12.59
CA TRP A 145 6.39 -4.36 12.04
C TRP A 145 7.88 -4.37 11.77
N THR A 146 8.30 -3.96 10.56
CA THR A 146 9.69 -4.01 10.11
C THR A 146 10.08 -2.74 9.38
N VAL A 147 11.09 -2.03 9.89
CA VAL A 147 11.77 -0.97 9.13
C VAL A 147 12.64 -1.64 8.09
N MET A 148 12.37 -1.41 6.82
CA MET A 148 13.09 -2.07 5.74
C MET A 148 13.07 -1.23 4.47
N ASP A 149 14.20 -1.23 3.77
CA ASP A 149 14.31 -0.73 2.40
C ASP A 149 14.04 -1.90 1.44
N TRP A 150 13.07 -1.78 0.54
CA TRP A 150 12.78 -2.80 -0.46
C TRP A 150 13.96 -3.10 -1.40
N ARG A 151 14.92 -2.16 -1.52
CA ARG A 151 16.19 -2.37 -2.23
C ARG A 151 17.14 -3.33 -1.52
N LYS A 152 16.90 -3.57 -0.22
CA LYS A 152 17.69 -4.45 0.66
C LYS A 152 16.75 -5.36 1.47
N PRO A 153 16.13 -6.36 0.83
CA PRO A 153 15.12 -7.19 1.48
C PRO A 153 15.64 -7.92 2.71
N ALA A 154 14.96 -7.73 3.86
CA ALA A 154 15.21 -8.45 5.10
C ALA A 154 14.18 -9.57 5.35
N VAL A 155 13.43 -9.96 4.34
CA VAL A 155 12.51 -11.11 4.36
C VAL A 155 13.12 -12.29 3.64
N LYS A 156 12.67 -13.50 3.98
CA LYS A 156 13.13 -14.72 3.30
C LYS A 156 12.65 -14.71 1.84
N ARG A 157 13.55 -15.10 0.94
CA ARG A 157 13.24 -15.21 -0.49
C ARG A 157 12.09 -16.21 -0.72
N ARG A 158 11.15 -15.86 -1.59
CA ARG A 158 10.01 -16.69 -2.02
C ARG A 158 9.19 -17.26 -0.86
N SER A 159 8.95 -16.42 0.15
CA SER A 159 8.24 -16.85 1.35
C SER A 159 6.86 -16.23 1.56
N LEU A 160 6.52 -15.18 0.81
CA LEU A 160 5.28 -14.45 0.99
C LEU A 160 4.24 -14.92 -0.03
N ARG A 161 3.06 -15.26 0.47
CA ARG A 161 1.94 -15.68 -0.39
C ARG A 161 1.30 -14.49 -1.09
N PHE A 162 1.15 -13.39 -0.35
CA PHE A 162 0.58 -12.14 -0.86
C PHE A 162 1.43 -10.95 -0.44
N ILE A 163 1.61 -10.02 -1.38
CA ILE A 163 2.22 -8.72 -1.12
C ILE A 163 1.27 -7.66 -1.68
N TRP A 164 1.07 -6.58 -0.95
CA TRP A 164 0.33 -5.45 -1.46
C TRP A 164 1.01 -4.14 -1.13
N GLY A 165 0.61 -3.06 -1.82
CA GLY A 165 1.05 -1.71 -1.55
C GLY A 165 0.09 -0.70 -2.15
N GLY A 166 -0.27 0.31 -1.38
CA GLY A 166 -1.11 1.41 -1.80
C GLY A 166 -0.27 2.65 -2.04
N ASP A 167 -0.31 3.18 -3.25
CA ASP A 167 0.37 4.42 -3.66
C ASP A 167 1.89 4.47 -3.37
N ILE A 168 2.56 3.34 -3.49
CA ILE A 168 3.98 3.17 -3.15
C ILE A 168 4.95 3.63 -4.24
N MET A 169 4.46 3.93 -5.45
CA MET A 169 5.28 4.36 -6.59
C MET A 169 4.89 5.76 -7.04
N TYR A 170 5.16 6.76 -6.22
CA TYR A 170 4.93 8.16 -6.56
C TYR A 170 6.07 8.78 -7.40
N GLU A 171 7.19 8.05 -7.60
CA GLU A 171 8.29 8.41 -8.47
C GLU A 171 8.69 7.24 -9.40
N GLN A 172 9.07 7.54 -10.64
CA GLN A 172 9.47 6.52 -11.62
C GLN A 172 10.65 5.65 -11.15
N ARG A 173 11.56 6.21 -10.34
CA ARG A 173 12.73 5.50 -9.82
C ARG A 173 12.36 4.31 -8.91
N PHE A 174 11.14 4.27 -8.37
CA PHE A 174 10.70 3.18 -7.51
C PHE A 174 10.19 1.96 -8.27
N ALA A 175 9.82 2.11 -9.55
CA ALA A 175 9.22 1.02 -10.33
C ALA A 175 10.12 -0.23 -10.41
N ALA A 176 11.41 -0.06 -10.71
CA ALA A 176 12.34 -1.19 -10.80
C ALA A 176 12.61 -1.83 -9.42
N PRO A 177 12.96 -1.08 -8.35
CA PRO A 177 13.18 -1.66 -7.03
C PRO A 177 11.96 -2.38 -6.45
N VAL A 178 10.76 -1.85 -6.64
CA VAL A 178 9.53 -2.51 -6.19
C VAL A 178 9.34 -3.84 -6.93
N LEU A 179 9.52 -3.86 -8.25
CA LEU A 179 9.38 -5.09 -9.03
C LEU A 179 10.46 -6.13 -8.65
N ASP A 180 11.70 -5.70 -8.44
CA ASP A 180 12.79 -6.56 -7.97
C ASP A 180 12.44 -7.17 -6.60
N PHE A 181 11.87 -6.38 -5.69
CA PHE A 181 11.40 -6.87 -4.40
C PHE A 181 10.29 -7.92 -4.53
N LEU A 182 9.29 -7.67 -5.39
CA LEU A 182 8.22 -8.62 -5.65
C LEU A 182 8.76 -9.96 -6.18
N GLU A 183 9.69 -9.92 -7.14
CA GLU A 183 10.34 -11.11 -7.70
C GLU A 183 11.18 -11.88 -6.67
N TYR A 184 11.77 -11.15 -5.73
CA TYR A 184 12.55 -11.75 -4.65
C TYR A 184 11.66 -12.44 -3.61
N ALA A 185 10.60 -11.77 -3.16
CA ALA A 185 9.88 -12.12 -1.94
C ALA A 185 8.66 -13.02 -2.16
N LEU A 186 7.98 -12.91 -3.32
CA LEU A 186 6.80 -13.73 -3.62
C LEU A 186 7.13 -15.21 -3.74
N ALA A 187 6.33 -16.04 -3.06
CA ALA A 187 6.35 -17.49 -3.23
C ALA A 187 5.82 -17.89 -4.61
N GLU A 188 6.12 -19.10 -5.03
CA GLU A 188 5.53 -19.67 -6.24
C GLU A 188 3.98 -19.72 -6.11
N GLY A 189 3.29 -19.26 -7.15
CA GLY A 189 1.84 -19.08 -7.14
C GLY A 189 1.34 -17.97 -6.19
N GLY A 190 2.25 -17.14 -5.66
CA GLY A 190 1.88 -15.93 -4.92
C GLY A 190 1.32 -14.83 -5.82
N ALA A 191 0.70 -13.82 -5.22
CA ALA A 191 0.16 -12.67 -5.93
C ALA A 191 0.57 -11.36 -5.28
N ALA A 192 0.77 -10.32 -6.10
CA ALA A 192 0.96 -8.94 -5.64
C ALA A 192 -0.22 -8.08 -6.06
N TRP A 193 -0.65 -7.18 -5.17
CA TRP A 193 -1.71 -6.21 -5.43
C TRP A 193 -1.19 -4.81 -5.19
N VAL A 194 -1.21 -3.99 -6.23
CA VAL A 194 -0.81 -2.58 -6.16
C VAL A 194 -2.03 -1.73 -6.46
N ALA A 195 -2.42 -0.91 -5.50
CA ALA A 195 -3.46 0.09 -5.69
C ALA A 195 -2.83 1.46 -5.97
N GLU A 196 -3.37 2.16 -6.95
CA GLU A 196 -2.81 3.42 -7.43
C GLU A 196 -3.91 4.34 -8.02
N PRO A 197 -3.70 5.66 -7.96
CA PRO A 197 -4.70 6.63 -8.43
C PRO A 197 -4.62 6.94 -9.93
N SER A 198 -4.14 6.02 -10.76
CA SER A 198 -4.00 6.17 -12.22
C SER A 198 -2.99 7.24 -12.68
N ARG A 199 -1.92 7.45 -11.93
CA ARG A 199 -0.83 8.37 -12.30
C ARG A 199 0.03 7.81 -13.44
N ALA A 200 0.55 8.72 -14.29
CA ALA A 200 1.43 8.34 -15.42
C ALA A 200 2.71 7.60 -14.98
N VAL A 201 3.19 7.81 -13.76
CA VAL A 201 4.36 7.08 -13.22
C VAL A 201 4.16 5.56 -13.23
N TYR A 202 2.93 5.09 -13.09
CA TYR A 202 2.60 3.66 -13.14
C TYR A 202 2.68 3.05 -14.55
N ASP A 203 2.68 3.85 -15.62
CA ASP A 203 2.87 3.34 -16.99
C ASP A 203 4.25 2.71 -17.16
N THR A 204 5.27 3.28 -16.51
CA THR A 204 6.61 2.68 -16.45
C THR A 204 6.57 1.31 -15.79
N PHE A 205 5.93 1.20 -14.62
CA PHE A 205 5.81 -0.07 -13.91
C PHE A 205 5.02 -1.12 -14.71
N ARG A 206 3.89 -0.74 -15.31
CA ARG A 206 3.09 -1.62 -16.19
C ARG A 206 3.90 -2.15 -17.38
N SER A 207 4.71 -1.28 -18.00
CA SER A 207 5.60 -1.67 -19.10
C SER A 207 6.67 -2.66 -18.64
N MET A 208 7.23 -2.45 -17.46
CA MET A 208 8.21 -3.37 -16.87
C MET A 208 7.59 -4.73 -16.52
N LEU A 209 6.35 -4.78 -16.01
CA LEU A 209 5.64 -6.04 -15.76
C LEU A 209 5.58 -6.90 -17.04
N VAL A 210 5.18 -6.29 -18.18
CA VAL A 210 5.13 -6.98 -19.47
C VAL A 210 6.51 -7.49 -19.89
N ASN A 211 7.53 -6.65 -19.80
CA ASN A 211 8.89 -6.98 -20.20
C ASN A 211 9.50 -8.12 -19.35
N ARG A 212 9.13 -8.20 -18.08
CA ARG A 212 9.56 -9.26 -17.15
C ARG A 212 8.60 -10.46 -17.09
N ARG A 213 7.67 -10.55 -18.04
CA ARG A 213 6.70 -11.64 -18.17
C ARG A 213 5.77 -11.84 -16.97
N TRP A 214 5.46 -10.78 -16.27
CA TRP A 214 4.41 -10.80 -15.27
C TRP A 214 3.04 -10.79 -15.96
N ALA A 215 2.16 -11.66 -15.52
CA ALA A 215 0.75 -11.54 -15.85
C ALA A 215 0.10 -10.53 -14.91
N GLY A 216 -0.29 -9.38 -15.43
CA GLY A 216 -0.93 -8.33 -14.66
C GLY A 216 -2.22 -7.87 -15.32
N ARG A 217 -3.26 -7.67 -14.52
CA ARG A 217 -4.53 -7.10 -14.98
C ARG A 217 -5.11 -6.16 -13.95
N CYS A 218 -5.84 -5.15 -14.40
CA CYS A 218 -6.71 -4.40 -13.50
C CYS A 218 -7.86 -5.31 -13.06
N VAL A 219 -8.00 -5.49 -11.76
CA VAL A 219 -9.00 -6.39 -11.17
C VAL A 219 -10.13 -5.65 -10.51
N TRP A 220 -9.92 -4.36 -10.17
CA TRP A 220 -10.91 -3.56 -9.52
C TRP A 220 -10.63 -2.06 -9.67
N GLU A 221 -11.68 -1.28 -9.88
CA GLU A 221 -11.66 0.18 -9.90
C GLU A 221 -12.78 0.69 -9.00
N LYS A 222 -12.48 1.71 -8.21
CA LYS A 222 -13.45 2.39 -7.35
C LYS A 222 -13.19 3.89 -7.42
N ASN A 223 -14.23 4.66 -7.66
CA ASN A 223 -14.17 6.10 -7.46
C ASN A 223 -14.32 6.37 -5.96
N ILE A 224 -13.39 7.12 -5.41
CA ILE A 224 -13.47 7.62 -4.05
C ILE A 224 -13.75 9.11 -4.17
N GLU A 225 -14.90 9.54 -3.67
CA GLU A 225 -15.21 10.95 -3.51
C GLU A 225 -14.40 11.46 -2.32
N ALA A 226 -13.67 12.56 -2.54
CA ALA A 226 -12.86 13.23 -1.53
C ALA A 226 -13.73 13.97 -0.50
#